data_b9d568cd56bb811cdbf8286631cb4434
#
_entry.id   b9d568cd56bb811cdbf8286631cb4434
#
_cell.length_a   1.000
_cell.length_b   1.000
_cell.length_c   1.000
_cell.angle_alpha   90.00
_cell.angle_beta   90.00
_cell.angle_gamma   90.00
#
_symmetry.space_group_name_H-M   'P 1'
#
loop_
_entity.id
_entity.type
_entity.pdbx_description
1 polymer ?
#
loop_
_entity_poly.entity_id
_entity_poly.type
_entity_poly.pdbx_seq_one_letter_code
_entity_poly.pdbx_strand_id
1 'polypeptide(L)'
;MRPKLEIPFALSDRRNADARRIFRLVCNMRPANAAAIPLPVYREFIDMLYGMWLPILGLGVVFVSICIFAMFKISAPSYAALAALGTMTTLWRILEVRAYIRSAPDSDLESLKRSERRYAAGNYASAALLGALNILALSIHYPMLHLITVSLVFSFGAGVVARISVRPKICIISLLLATVPTVGALALHAITDHSDPLHAEMLVIEAVLLAMITGLSLQSVAHLYRSAVDHHTVKYDLAQLAQYDDLTGLANRLLLRERYQTSMGACLRFEQTLALYFLDLDGFKAINDQHGHSAGDALLEQVAHRLEAIVRTNDTVARLGGDEFIVLQAGLHHNDEAKLLAGRFIRRLSEPYVINGITMQVSVSVGIAIARGRSQSLEQMLSNADAALYEAKANGKGRALFSPIADDLKAQNTA
;
A
#
# COMPACT_ATOMS: atom_id res chain seq x y z
N MET A 1 6.40 3.67 72.53
CA MET A 1 6.09 2.59 71.60
C MET A 1 5.45 3.22 70.33
N ARG A 2 6.20 3.33 69.24
CA ARG A 2 5.67 3.77 67.95
C ARG A 2 5.49 2.51 67.08
N PRO A 3 4.35 2.31 66.35
CA PRO A 3 4.18 1.17 65.50
C PRO A 3 5.00 1.36 64.22
N LYS A 4 5.79 0.34 63.83
CA LYS A 4 6.44 0.23 62.54
C LYS A 4 5.38 -0.01 61.47
N LEU A 5 5.26 0.90 60.53
CA LEU A 5 4.51 0.66 59.28
C LEU A 5 5.34 -0.31 58.41
N GLU A 6 4.92 -1.54 58.32
CA GLU A 6 5.37 -2.49 57.30
C GLU A 6 4.70 -2.13 55.97
N ILE A 7 5.49 -1.64 55.03
CA ILE A 7 5.03 -1.43 53.63
C ILE A 7 5.02 -2.81 52.98
N PRO A 8 3.89 -3.28 52.43
CA PRO A 8 3.83 -4.62 51.85
C PRO A 8 4.66 -4.67 50.57
N PHE A 9 5.57 -5.64 50.53
CA PHE A 9 6.49 -5.98 49.42
C PHE A 9 5.75 -6.38 48.10
N ALA A 10 4.42 -6.43 48.12
CA ALA A 10 3.59 -6.87 47.01
C ALA A 10 3.41 -5.84 45.84
N LEU A 11 3.81 -4.57 46.02
CA LEU A 11 3.66 -3.54 44.99
C LEU A 11 4.80 -3.52 43.96
N SER A 12 5.98 -4.08 44.30
CA SER A 12 7.13 -4.10 43.35
C SER A 12 6.97 -5.20 42.30
N ASP A 13 6.34 -6.31 42.63
CA ASP A 13 6.17 -7.44 41.73
C ASP A 13 5.08 -7.18 40.65
N ARG A 14 4.03 -6.45 40.99
CA ARG A 14 3.01 -6.05 40.01
C ARG A 14 3.54 -5.07 38.97
N ARG A 15 4.35 -4.06 39.36
CA ARG A 15 4.98 -3.11 38.42
C ARG A 15 5.93 -3.79 37.46
N ASN A 16 6.70 -4.77 37.93
CA ASN A 16 7.60 -5.56 37.09
C ASN A 16 6.85 -6.52 36.14
N ALA A 17 5.70 -7.04 36.59
CA ALA A 17 4.84 -7.88 35.74
C ALA A 17 4.17 -7.06 34.62
N ASP A 18 3.72 -5.86 34.89
CA ASP A 18 3.08 -4.99 33.89
C ASP A 18 4.11 -4.43 32.90
N ALA A 19 5.31 -4.03 33.33
CA ALA A 19 6.40 -3.63 32.45
C ALA A 19 6.86 -4.78 31.55
N ARG A 20 6.97 -6.03 32.07
CA ARG A 20 7.27 -7.23 31.28
C ARG A 20 6.10 -7.59 30.34
N ARG A 21 4.86 -7.31 30.73
CA ARG A 21 3.67 -7.53 29.90
C ARG A 21 3.63 -6.55 28.73
N ILE A 22 3.93 -5.28 28.97
CA ILE A 22 4.06 -4.25 27.93
C ILE A 22 5.24 -4.58 27.00
N PHE A 23 6.40 -4.97 27.53
CA PHE A 23 7.55 -5.37 26.74
C PHE A 23 7.27 -6.64 25.91
N ARG A 24 6.56 -7.63 26.45
CA ARG A 24 6.09 -8.80 25.69
C ARG A 24 5.04 -8.44 24.65
N LEU A 25 4.14 -7.48 24.92
CA LEU A 25 3.19 -6.96 23.93
C LEU A 25 3.92 -6.30 22.78
N VAL A 26 4.97 -5.53 23.04
CA VAL A 26 5.80 -4.87 22.03
C VAL A 26 6.64 -5.88 21.23
N CYS A 27 7.20 -6.90 21.90
CA CYS A 27 8.01 -7.94 21.23
C CYS A 27 7.17 -8.97 20.52
N ASN A 28 5.95 -9.28 20.97
CA ASN A 28 5.02 -10.26 20.41
C ASN A 28 3.88 -9.64 19.59
N MET A 29 4.06 -8.46 19.02
CA MET A 29 3.13 -7.90 18.02
C MET A 29 3.24 -8.68 16.70
N ARG A 30 3.03 -9.99 16.74
CA ARG A 30 2.60 -10.74 15.57
C ARG A 30 1.07 -10.62 15.50
N PRO A 31 0.47 -10.33 14.35
CA PRO A 31 -0.97 -10.48 14.19
C PRO A 31 -1.37 -11.90 14.62
N ALA A 32 -2.54 -12.05 15.22
CA ALA A 32 -3.04 -13.33 15.75
C ALA A 32 -3.11 -14.45 14.68
N ASN A 33 -3.16 -14.07 13.41
CA ASN A 33 -2.88 -14.93 12.25
C ASN A 33 -1.56 -14.46 11.64
N ALA A 34 -0.48 -15.19 11.87
CA ALA A 34 0.86 -14.94 11.32
C ALA A 34 0.97 -15.25 9.81
N ALA A 35 -0.10 -15.10 9.05
CA ALA A 35 -0.04 -14.93 7.62
C ALA A 35 0.73 -13.64 7.33
N ALA A 36 1.78 -13.70 6.55
CA ALA A 36 2.54 -12.53 6.14
C ALA A 36 1.56 -11.52 5.51
N ILE A 37 1.61 -10.26 5.95
CA ILE A 37 0.80 -9.18 5.35
C ILE A 37 0.98 -9.26 3.83
N PRO A 38 -0.11 -9.31 3.03
CA PRO A 38 -0.02 -9.35 1.59
C PRO A 38 0.85 -8.20 1.05
N LEU A 39 1.69 -8.46 0.06
CA LEU A 39 2.62 -7.47 -0.47
C LEU A 39 1.94 -6.16 -0.90
N PRO A 40 0.74 -6.17 -1.53
CA PRO A 40 0.00 -4.95 -1.83
C PRO A 40 -0.38 -4.12 -0.59
N VAL A 41 -0.82 -4.78 0.49
CA VAL A 41 -1.15 -4.11 1.76
C VAL A 41 0.11 -3.55 2.42
N TYR A 42 1.23 -4.30 2.35
CA TYR A 42 2.53 -3.80 2.83
C TYR A 42 2.95 -2.54 2.09
N ARG A 43 2.81 -2.52 0.75
CA ARG A 43 3.10 -1.36 -0.09
C ARG A 43 2.22 -0.17 0.29
N GLU A 44 0.90 -0.37 0.46
CA GLU A 44 -0.03 0.69 0.86
C GLU A 44 0.40 1.34 2.19
N PHE A 45 0.90 0.55 3.16
CA PHE A 45 1.44 1.09 4.41
C PHE A 45 2.71 1.94 4.22
N ILE A 46 3.59 1.56 3.29
CA ILE A 46 4.77 2.37 2.99
C ILE A 46 4.37 3.65 2.26
N ASP A 47 3.46 3.58 1.29
CA ASP A 47 2.93 4.74 0.57
C ASP A 47 2.28 5.75 1.54
N MET A 48 1.54 5.27 2.57
CA MET A 48 0.99 6.12 3.62
C MET A 48 2.06 6.88 4.41
N LEU A 49 3.22 6.26 4.70
CA LEU A 49 4.32 6.94 5.38
C LEU A 49 4.90 8.09 4.54
N TYR A 50 5.07 7.87 3.24
CA TYR A 50 5.66 8.82 2.32
C TYR A 50 4.67 9.87 1.77
N GLY A 51 3.36 9.65 1.90
CA GLY A 51 2.32 10.58 1.45
C GLY A 51 2.25 11.90 2.25
N MET A 52 2.92 11.98 3.42
CA MET A 52 2.74 13.09 4.37
C MET A 52 4.02 13.91 4.57
N TRP A 53 4.41 14.70 3.59
CA TRP A 53 5.59 15.58 3.69
C TRP A 53 5.36 16.86 4.52
N LEU A 54 4.12 17.38 4.54
CA LEU A 54 3.77 18.63 5.20
C LEU A 54 4.05 18.62 6.72
N PRO A 55 3.70 17.58 7.48
CA PRO A 55 4.05 17.48 8.89
C PRO A 55 5.55 17.37 9.18
N ILE A 56 6.32 16.79 8.26
CA ILE A 56 7.78 16.73 8.37
C ILE A 56 8.35 18.13 8.29
N LEU A 57 7.89 18.92 7.30
CA LEU A 57 8.29 20.32 7.13
C LEU A 57 7.88 21.15 8.34
N GLY A 58 6.60 21.04 8.77
CA GLY A 58 6.06 21.80 9.90
C GLY A 58 6.84 21.57 11.19
N LEU A 59 7.12 20.32 11.53
CA LEU A 59 7.91 19.98 12.71
C LEU A 59 9.34 20.57 12.60
N GLY A 60 9.97 20.45 11.42
CA GLY A 60 11.32 20.97 11.18
C GLY A 60 11.37 22.49 11.33
N VAL A 61 10.41 23.21 10.75
CA VAL A 61 10.34 24.69 10.88
C VAL A 61 10.17 25.11 12.33
N VAL A 62 9.24 24.50 13.07
CA VAL A 62 9.01 24.82 14.49
C VAL A 62 10.24 24.50 15.32
N PHE A 63 10.89 23.34 15.12
CA PHE A 63 12.10 22.95 15.82
C PHE A 63 13.23 23.96 15.61
N VAL A 64 13.49 24.33 14.35
CA VAL A 64 14.54 25.30 14.00
C VAL A 64 14.22 26.68 14.54
N SER A 65 12.96 27.13 14.48
CA SER A 65 12.54 28.41 15.04
C SER A 65 12.76 28.50 16.56
N ILE A 66 12.48 27.42 17.30
CA ILE A 66 12.73 27.34 18.75
C ILE A 66 14.25 27.40 19.03
N CYS A 67 15.07 26.68 18.25
CA CYS A 67 16.53 26.74 18.40
C CYS A 67 17.09 28.14 18.12
N ILE A 68 16.58 28.83 17.09
CA ILE A 68 16.98 30.19 16.74
C ILE A 68 16.55 31.16 17.88
N PHE A 69 15.32 31.05 18.37
CA PHE A 69 14.83 31.85 19.49
C PHE A 69 15.71 31.67 20.74
N ALA A 70 16.03 30.42 21.09
CA ALA A 70 16.89 30.11 22.24
C ALA A 70 18.33 30.65 22.03
N MET A 71 18.88 30.56 20.82
CA MET A 71 20.20 31.11 20.49
C MET A 71 20.27 32.60 20.74
N PHE A 72 19.26 33.38 20.34
CA PHE A 72 19.28 34.86 20.57
C PHE A 72 19.03 35.25 22.02
N LYS A 73 18.26 34.47 22.77
CA LYS A 73 17.92 34.79 24.17
C LYS A 73 19.01 34.33 25.16
N ILE A 74 19.71 33.23 24.85
CA ILE A 74 20.61 32.54 25.79
C ILE A 74 22.06 32.63 25.38
N SER A 75 22.32 33.03 24.11
CA SER A 75 23.65 33.17 23.51
C SER A 75 24.51 31.88 23.58
N ALA A 76 23.87 30.69 23.60
CA ALA A 76 24.58 29.43 23.68
C ALA A 76 24.77 28.80 22.28
N PRO A 77 26.00 28.51 21.86
CA PRO A 77 26.33 28.02 20.52
C PRO A 77 25.76 26.61 20.24
N SER A 78 25.40 25.85 21.29
CA SER A 78 24.80 24.53 21.19
C SER A 78 23.43 24.56 20.46
N TYR A 79 22.66 25.64 20.59
CA TYR A 79 21.38 25.78 19.85
C TYR A 79 21.61 26.02 18.37
N ALA A 80 22.72 26.70 17.97
CA ALA A 80 23.04 26.83 16.56
C ALA A 80 23.39 25.47 15.93
N ALA A 81 24.11 24.62 16.65
CA ALA A 81 24.39 23.26 16.20
C ALA A 81 23.12 22.43 16.04
N LEU A 82 22.19 22.51 17.02
CA LEU A 82 20.87 21.84 16.93
C LEU A 82 20.03 22.37 15.77
N ALA A 83 20.02 23.68 15.53
CA ALA A 83 19.31 24.29 14.39
C ALA A 83 19.86 23.77 13.05
N ALA A 84 21.18 23.71 12.91
CA ALA A 84 21.83 23.18 11.71
C ALA A 84 21.50 21.69 11.48
N LEU A 85 21.62 20.87 12.52
CA LEU A 85 21.26 19.43 12.45
C LEU A 85 19.77 19.23 12.17
N GLY A 86 18.90 20.02 12.78
CA GLY A 86 17.45 19.97 12.53
C GLY A 86 17.09 20.33 11.10
N THR A 87 17.73 21.39 10.55
CA THR A 87 17.56 21.79 9.15
C THR A 87 18.05 20.71 8.20
N MET A 88 19.25 20.16 8.43
CA MET A 88 19.81 19.07 7.61
C MET A 88 18.92 17.82 7.63
N THR A 89 18.46 17.42 8.81
CA THR A 89 17.58 16.25 8.96
C THR A 89 16.23 16.47 8.24
N THR A 90 15.65 17.66 8.36
CA THR A 90 14.39 18.01 7.70
C THR A 90 14.54 18.01 6.18
N LEU A 91 15.60 18.62 5.65
CA LEU A 91 15.89 18.63 4.22
C LEU A 91 16.10 17.22 3.69
N TRP A 92 16.91 16.41 4.38
CA TRP A 92 17.13 15.01 4.01
C TRP A 92 15.83 14.22 3.94
N ARG A 93 14.95 14.34 4.94
CA ARG A 93 13.65 13.69 4.95
C ARG A 93 12.74 14.12 3.79
N ILE A 94 12.74 15.41 3.47
CA ILE A 94 11.95 15.92 2.33
C ILE A 94 12.49 15.40 1.00
N LEU A 95 13.83 15.36 0.84
CA LEU A 95 14.47 14.81 -0.35
C LEU A 95 14.17 13.30 -0.52
N GLU A 96 14.19 12.53 0.58
CA GLU A 96 13.80 11.11 0.58
C GLU A 96 12.34 10.92 0.16
N VAL A 97 11.42 11.72 0.70
CA VAL A 97 9.99 11.68 0.29
C VAL A 97 9.85 11.98 -1.20
N ARG A 98 10.51 13.02 -1.69
CA ARG A 98 10.47 13.37 -3.13
C ARG A 98 11.10 12.29 -4.01
N ALA A 99 12.19 11.69 -3.58
CA ALA A 99 12.84 10.59 -4.28
C ALA A 99 11.92 9.37 -4.37
N TYR A 100 11.26 9.00 -3.27
CA TYR A 100 10.30 7.91 -3.23
C TYR A 100 9.13 8.13 -4.20
N ILE A 101 8.51 9.31 -4.18
CA ILE A 101 7.39 9.64 -5.06
C ILE A 101 7.79 9.61 -6.55
N ARG A 102 9.02 10.06 -6.89
CA ARG A 102 9.53 10.08 -8.28
C ARG A 102 9.93 8.71 -8.79
N SER A 103 10.52 7.87 -7.94
CA SER A 103 11.07 6.57 -8.38
C SER A 103 10.01 5.52 -8.59
N ALA A 104 8.76 5.72 -8.08
CA ALA A 104 7.69 4.71 -8.07
C ALA A 104 8.30 3.32 -7.82
N PRO A 105 8.75 3.01 -6.59
CA PRO A 105 9.61 1.87 -6.34
C PRO A 105 8.98 0.59 -6.87
N ASP A 106 9.79 -0.24 -7.50
CA ASP A 106 9.40 -1.57 -7.97
C ASP A 106 8.68 -2.31 -6.83
N SER A 107 7.67 -3.10 -7.17
CA SER A 107 6.85 -3.86 -6.21
C SER A 107 7.63 -4.98 -5.50
N ASP A 108 8.97 -4.91 -5.52
CA ASP A 108 9.84 -5.86 -4.83
C ASP A 108 9.88 -5.57 -3.33
N LEU A 109 9.74 -6.64 -2.54
CA LEU A 109 9.73 -6.59 -1.07
C LEU A 109 11.00 -5.97 -0.49
N GLU A 110 12.16 -6.20 -1.10
CA GLU A 110 13.44 -5.67 -0.60
C GLU A 110 13.57 -4.16 -0.86
N SER A 111 13.05 -3.66 -1.96
CA SER A 111 13.00 -2.21 -2.25
C SER A 111 12.10 -1.48 -1.25
N LEU A 112 10.92 -2.05 -0.94
CA LEU A 112 10.00 -1.52 0.05
C LEU A 112 10.59 -1.51 1.47
N LYS A 113 11.26 -2.59 1.89
CA LYS A 113 11.97 -2.66 3.18
C LYS A 113 13.13 -1.67 3.28
N ARG A 114 13.81 -1.38 2.16
CA ARG A 114 14.87 -0.36 2.11
C ARG A 114 14.29 1.03 2.33
N SER A 115 13.17 1.33 1.68
CA SER A 115 12.45 2.60 1.88
C SER A 115 11.95 2.72 3.31
N GLU A 116 11.35 1.68 3.88
CA GLU A 116 10.94 1.67 5.30
C GLU A 116 12.10 2.01 6.24
N ARG A 117 13.27 1.40 6.04
CA ARG A 117 14.47 1.66 6.86
C ARG A 117 14.96 3.10 6.74
N ARG A 118 14.95 3.69 5.55
CA ARG A 118 15.34 5.10 5.34
C ARG A 118 14.37 6.06 6.01
N TYR A 119 13.06 5.83 5.85
CA TYR A 119 12.04 6.61 6.54
C TYR A 119 12.21 6.52 8.07
N ALA A 120 12.42 5.31 8.60
CA ALA A 120 12.64 5.08 10.02
C ALA A 120 13.87 5.86 10.55
N ALA A 121 15.00 5.80 9.83
CA ALA A 121 16.22 6.51 10.21
C ALA A 121 15.99 8.03 10.32
N GLY A 122 15.30 8.62 9.35
CA GLY A 122 14.97 10.05 9.40
C GLY A 122 14.03 10.42 10.55
N ASN A 123 13.07 9.54 10.85
CA ASN A 123 12.15 9.76 11.95
C ASN A 123 12.84 9.62 13.33
N TYR A 124 13.73 8.63 13.48
CA TYR A 124 14.54 8.46 14.68
C TYR A 124 15.50 9.63 14.92
N ALA A 125 16.14 10.14 13.86
CA ALA A 125 16.99 11.32 13.95
C ALA A 125 16.22 12.54 14.45
N SER A 126 15.02 12.80 13.90
CA SER A 126 14.17 13.89 14.35
C SER A 126 13.72 13.72 15.81
N ALA A 127 13.37 12.51 16.24
CA ALA A 127 12.99 12.21 17.61
C ALA A 127 14.15 12.40 18.60
N ALA A 128 15.35 11.95 18.24
CA ALA A 128 16.56 12.12 19.05
C ALA A 128 16.96 13.60 19.19
N LEU A 129 16.87 14.37 18.11
CA LEU A 129 17.12 15.82 18.16
C LEU A 129 16.12 16.55 19.07
N LEU A 130 14.87 16.09 19.08
CA LEU A 130 13.85 16.65 19.95
C LEU A 130 14.12 16.34 21.43
N GLY A 131 14.54 15.12 21.75
CA GLY A 131 15.01 14.75 23.10
C GLY A 131 16.24 15.57 23.52
N ALA A 132 17.22 15.75 22.62
CA ALA A 132 18.40 16.56 22.88
C ALA A 132 18.09 18.04 23.10
N LEU A 133 17.13 18.60 22.35
CA LEU A 133 16.65 19.97 22.56
C LEU A 133 16.07 20.15 23.98
N ASN A 134 15.28 19.17 24.45
CA ASN A 134 14.71 19.25 25.79
C ASN A 134 15.76 19.11 26.90
N ILE A 135 16.73 18.19 26.76
CA ILE A 135 17.84 18.09 27.70
C ILE A 135 18.58 19.43 27.79
N LEU A 136 18.86 20.05 26.66
CA LEU A 136 19.58 21.33 26.62
C LEU A 136 18.72 22.49 27.14
N ALA A 137 17.43 22.52 26.81
CA ALA A 137 16.51 23.55 27.31
C ALA A 137 16.37 23.51 28.83
N LEU A 138 16.20 22.31 29.39
CA LEU A 138 16.04 22.09 30.82
C LEU A 138 17.30 22.33 31.65
N SER A 139 18.50 22.38 31.01
CA SER A 139 19.73 22.77 31.71
C SER A 139 19.82 24.28 32.00
N ILE A 140 18.88 25.07 31.53
CA ILE A 140 18.86 26.52 31.62
C ILE A 140 17.58 26.97 32.35
N HIS A 141 17.70 27.82 33.34
CA HIS A 141 16.54 28.34 34.11
C HIS A 141 15.71 29.36 33.30
N TYR A 142 14.97 28.86 32.28
CA TYR A 142 14.06 29.66 31.45
C TYR A 142 12.72 28.97 31.24
N PRO A 143 11.74 29.16 32.16
CA PRO A 143 10.49 28.39 32.18
C PRO A 143 9.68 28.41 30.87
N MET A 144 9.67 29.56 30.17
CA MET A 144 9.01 29.66 28.86
C MET A 144 9.58 28.70 27.81
N LEU A 145 10.91 28.48 27.84
CA LEU A 145 11.55 27.54 26.91
C LEU A 145 11.20 26.09 27.27
N HIS A 146 11.14 25.77 28.56
CA HIS A 146 10.72 24.45 29.04
C HIS A 146 9.31 24.11 28.54
N LEU A 147 8.35 25.01 28.74
CA LEU A 147 6.97 24.82 28.31
C LEU A 147 6.86 24.60 26.80
N ILE A 148 7.57 25.41 26.00
CA ILE A 148 7.54 25.33 24.53
C ILE A 148 8.17 24.02 24.04
N THR A 149 9.30 23.61 24.57
CA THR A 149 10.01 22.41 24.11
C THR A 149 9.31 21.12 24.54
N VAL A 150 8.74 21.07 25.76
CA VAL A 150 7.92 19.94 26.24
C VAL A 150 6.62 19.85 25.42
N SER A 151 5.95 20.98 25.13
CA SER A 151 4.77 21.01 24.26
C SER A 151 5.07 20.48 22.84
N LEU A 152 6.28 20.74 22.33
CA LEU A 152 6.71 20.20 21.03
C LEU A 152 6.85 18.67 21.08
N VAL A 153 7.33 18.08 22.19
CA VAL A 153 7.40 16.61 22.36
C VAL A 153 5.99 16.02 22.38
N PHE A 154 5.04 16.63 23.08
CA PHE A 154 3.63 16.20 23.05
C PHE A 154 3.05 16.23 21.63
N SER A 155 3.25 17.34 20.91
CA SER A 155 2.78 17.50 19.54
C SER A 155 3.41 16.46 18.58
N PHE A 156 4.70 16.22 18.74
CA PHE A 156 5.42 15.17 18.00
C PHE A 156 4.85 13.79 18.31
N GLY A 157 4.69 13.43 19.58
CA GLY A 157 4.16 12.15 20.03
C GLY A 157 2.77 11.88 19.46
N ALA A 158 1.86 12.84 19.58
CA ALA A 158 0.51 12.74 18.99
C ALA A 158 0.56 12.56 17.48
N GLY A 159 1.41 13.32 16.78
CA GLY A 159 1.59 13.23 15.34
C GLY A 159 2.20 11.90 14.87
N VAL A 160 3.14 11.34 15.63
CA VAL A 160 3.76 10.03 15.33
C VAL A 160 2.73 8.91 15.53
N VAL A 161 1.99 8.91 16.63
CA VAL A 161 0.95 7.90 16.91
C VAL A 161 -0.15 7.92 15.85
N ALA A 162 -0.64 9.09 15.48
CA ALA A 162 -1.72 9.22 14.50
C ALA A 162 -1.33 8.75 13.09
N ARG A 163 -0.06 8.85 12.71
CA ARG A 163 0.39 8.65 11.32
C ARG A 163 1.26 7.42 11.09
N ILE A 164 2.07 7.04 12.10
CA ILE A 164 3.08 5.99 11.96
C ILE A 164 2.67 4.71 12.72
N SER A 165 1.48 4.68 13.34
CA SER A 165 0.96 3.50 14.05
C SER A 165 0.84 2.26 13.16
N VAL A 166 0.69 2.42 11.84
CA VAL A 166 0.74 1.33 10.84
C VAL A 166 2.10 0.61 10.81
N ARG A 167 3.14 1.21 11.38
CA ARG A 167 4.48 0.65 11.59
C ARG A 167 4.88 0.76 13.06
N PRO A 168 4.37 -0.12 13.93
CA PRO A 168 4.47 0.03 15.38
C PRO A 168 5.92 0.14 15.88
N LYS A 169 6.87 -0.58 15.28
CA LYS A 169 8.29 -0.47 15.63
C LYS A 169 8.84 0.93 15.43
N ILE A 170 8.54 1.56 14.29
CA ILE A 170 9.00 2.91 13.98
C ILE A 170 8.34 3.91 14.94
N CYS A 171 7.04 3.77 15.16
CA CYS A 171 6.27 4.62 16.04
C CYS A 171 6.79 4.57 17.49
N ILE A 172 6.94 3.37 18.05
CA ILE A 172 7.36 3.15 19.44
C ILE A 172 8.78 3.66 19.69
N ILE A 173 9.74 3.32 18.79
CA ILE A 173 11.11 3.76 18.96
C ILE A 173 11.21 5.29 18.86
N SER A 174 10.50 5.92 17.92
CA SER A 174 10.49 7.38 17.80
C SER A 174 9.88 8.06 19.01
N LEU A 175 8.77 7.50 19.52
CA LEU A 175 8.12 8.03 20.71
C LEU A 175 9.06 7.95 21.92
N LEU A 176 9.70 6.81 22.16
CA LEU A 176 10.61 6.62 23.27
C LEU A 176 11.88 7.47 23.16
N LEU A 177 12.44 7.64 21.96
CA LEU A 177 13.62 8.51 21.72
C LEU A 177 13.32 9.98 22.05
N ALA A 178 12.11 10.45 21.84
CA ALA A 178 11.74 11.81 22.18
C ALA A 178 11.35 11.96 23.68
N THR A 179 10.57 10.99 24.23
CA THR A 179 9.96 11.17 25.54
C THR A 179 10.83 10.71 26.70
N VAL A 180 11.57 9.60 26.58
CA VAL A 180 12.38 9.07 27.69
C VAL A 180 13.49 10.04 28.11
N PRO A 181 14.29 10.62 27.21
CA PRO A 181 15.29 11.63 27.58
C PRO A 181 14.65 12.88 28.20
N THR A 182 13.50 13.31 27.67
CA THR A 182 12.77 14.48 28.19
C THR A 182 12.25 14.24 29.63
N VAL A 183 11.60 13.09 29.89
CA VAL A 183 11.14 12.73 31.24
C VAL A 183 12.32 12.63 32.22
N GLY A 184 13.44 12.02 31.77
CA GLY A 184 14.64 11.93 32.59
C GLY A 184 15.24 13.30 32.92
N ALA A 185 15.27 14.21 31.97
CA ALA A 185 15.78 15.57 32.16
C ALA A 185 14.85 16.39 33.10
N LEU A 186 13.53 16.29 32.92
CA LEU A 186 12.54 16.92 33.84
C LEU A 186 12.68 16.42 35.27
N ALA A 187 12.76 15.11 35.46
CA ALA A 187 12.93 14.52 36.78
C ALA A 187 14.28 14.91 37.43
N LEU A 188 15.38 14.91 36.69
CA LEU A 188 16.69 15.31 37.16
C LEU A 188 16.69 16.78 37.59
N HIS A 189 16.13 17.66 36.75
CA HIS A 189 16.08 19.09 37.04
C HIS A 189 15.20 19.39 38.25
N ALA A 190 14.05 18.73 38.40
CA ALA A 190 13.19 18.85 39.60
C ALA A 190 13.89 18.44 40.90
N ILE A 191 14.84 17.50 40.86
CA ILE A 191 15.59 17.06 42.05
C ILE A 191 16.77 18.00 42.32
N THR A 192 17.39 18.60 41.33
CA THR A 192 18.60 19.40 41.46
C THR A 192 18.35 20.89 41.62
N ASP A 193 17.21 21.38 41.18
CA ASP A 193 16.81 22.79 41.33
C ASP A 193 16.12 23.02 42.67
N HIS A 194 16.82 23.67 43.55
CA HIS A 194 16.31 24.05 44.88
C HIS A 194 15.96 25.54 44.99
N SER A 195 16.06 26.28 43.86
CA SER A 195 15.90 27.74 43.85
C SER A 195 14.42 28.19 43.99
N ASP A 196 13.49 27.42 43.40
CA ASP A 196 12.07 27.70 43.44
C ASP A 196 11.26 26.41 43.60
N PRO A 197 10.63 26.18 44.79
CA PRO A 197 9.82 25.00 45.06
C PRO A 197 8.66 24.83 44.07
N LEU A 198 8.01 25.93 43.64
CA LEU A 198 6.89 25.89 42.72
C LEU A 198 7.33 25.40 41.34
N HIS A 199 8.52 25.86 40.91
CA HIS A 199 9.09 25.41 39.61
C HIS A 199 9.40 23.90 39.62
N ALA A 200 9.99 23.39 40.69
CA ALA A 200 10.26 21.98 40.88
C ALA A 200 8.98 21.12 40.86
N GLU A 201 7.91 21.57 41.54
CA GLU A 201 6.60 20.88 41.50
C GLU A 201 6.03 20.84 40.06
N MET A 202 6.11 21.92 39.29
CA MET A 202 5.66 21.97 37.90
C MET A 202 6.41 20.95 37.06
N LEU A 203 7.74 20.85 37.19
CA LEU A 203 8.57 19.90 36.42
C LEU A 203 8.20 18.44 36.75
N VAL A 204 7.90 18.13 38.00
CA VAL A 204 7.42 16.78 38.39
C VAL A 204 6.08 16.47 37.75
N ILE A 205 5.14 17.42 37.75
CA ILE A 205 3.84 17.26 37.15
C ILE A 205 3.98 17.01 35.63
N GLU A 206 4.80 17.81 34.94
CA GLU A 206 5.08 17.65 33.51
C GLU A 206 5.71 16.29 33.21
N ALA A 207 6.68 15.83 34.03
CA ALA A 207 7.32 14.52 33.85
C ALA A 207 6.31 13.38 34.00
N VAL A 208 5.43 13.45 35.04
CA VAL A 208 4.39 12.45 35.26
C VAL A 208 3.38 12.44 34.12
N LEU A 209 2.91 13.61 33.67
CA LEU A 209 1.97 13.73 32.58
C LEU A 209 2.56 13.18 31.28
N LEU A 210 3.81 13.54 30.95
CA LEU A 210 4.49 13.05 29.75
C LEU A 210 4.67 11.52 29.78
N ALA A 211 5.07 10.97 30.94
CA ALA A 211 5.22 9.52 31.12
C ALA A 211 3.87 8.80 30.97
N MET A 212 2.80 9.34 31.58
CA MET A 212 1.46 8.78 31.50
C MET A 212 0.93 8.81 30.06
N ILE A 213 1.02 9.95 29.35
CA ILE A 213 0.58 10.08 27.96
C ILE A 213 1.41 9.16 27.05
N THR A 214 2.71 9.02 27.30
CA THR A 214 3.55 8.06 26.56
C THR A 214 3.05 6.62 26.75
N GLY A 215 2.74 6.22 28.00
CA GLY A 215 2.17 4.90 28.29
C GLY A 215 0.84 4.63 27.59
N LEU A 216 -0.09 5.59 27.62
CA LEU A 216 -1.37 5.51 26.90
C LEU A 216 -1.17 5.47 25.40
N SER A 217 -0.22 6.24 24.87
CA SER A 217 0.14 6.24 23.44
C SER A 217 0.68 4.89 22.98
N LEU A 218 1.53 4.23 23.77
CA LEU A 218 2.03 2.88 23.47
C LEU A 218 0.89 1.85 23.37
N GLN A 219 -0.11 1.94 24.27
CA GLN A 219 -1.30 1.09 24.21
C GLN A 219 -2.12 1.38 22.94
N SER A 220 -2.31 2.65 22.61
CA SER A 220 -3.05 3.08 21.41
C SER A 220 -2.40 2.62 20.10
N VAL A 221 -1.06 2.62 20.01
CA VAL A 221 -0.34 2.13 18.82
C VAL A 221 -0.69 0.69 18.50
N ALA A 222 -0.77 -0.18 19.52
CA ALA A 222 -1.12 -1.59 19.32
C ALA A 222 -2.55 -1.76 18.78
N HIS A 223 -3.48 -0.96 19.28
CA HIS A 223 -4.88 -0.99 18.83
C HIS A 223 -5.01 -0.45 17.40
N LEU A 224 -4.43 0.70 17.11
CA LEU A 224 -4.45 1.32 15.78
C LEU A 224 -3.81 0.44 14.71
N TYR A 225 -2.69 -0.21 15.04
CA TYR A 225 -2.03 -1.14 14.12
C TYR A 225 -2.95 -2.33 13.76
N ARG A 226 -3.56 -2.98 14.77
CA ARG A 226 -4.49 -4.09 14.53
C ARG A 226 -5.65 -3.64 13.66
N SER A 227 -6.29 -2.53 14.02
CA SER A 227 -7.41 -1.98 13.25
C SER A 227 -7.03 -1.65 11.80
N ALA A 228 -5.83 -1.09 11.57
CA ALA A 228 -5.35 -0.81 10.22
C ALA A 228 -5.10 -2.09 9.42
N VAL A 229 -4.43 -3.10 10.02
CA VAL A 229 -4.19 -4.39 9.35
C VAL A 229 -5.50 -5.07 9.00
N ASP A 230 -6.43 -5.18 9.96
CA ASP A 230 -7.73 -5.83 9.75
C ASP A 230 -8.52 -5.11 8.63
N HIS A 231 -8.57 -3.78 8.66
CA HIS A 231 -9.29 -2.99 7.65
C HIS A 231 -8.71 -3.18 6.24
N HIS A 232 -7.39 -3.06 6.09
CA HIS A 232 -6.75 -3.18 4.77
C HIS A 232 -6.71 -4.62 4.26
N THR A 233 -6.60 -5.62 5.16
CA THR A 233 -6.66 -7.04 4.76
C THR A 233 -8.07 -7.41 4.32
N VAL A 234 -9.12 -7.03 5.06
CA VAL A 234 -10.51 -7.27 4.66
C VAL A 234 -10.84 -6.58 3.33
N LYS A 235 -10.39 -5.33 3.15
CA LYS A 235 -10.54 -4.61 1.87
C LYS A 235 -9.83 -5.34 0.72
N TYR A 236 -8.63 -5.86 0.95
CA TYR A 236 -7.87 -6.63 -0.03
C TYR A 236 -8.59 -7.96 -0.37
N ASP A 237 -9.05 -8.69 0.65
CA ASP A 237 -9.77 -9.96 0.46
C ASP A 237 -11.10 -9.75 -0.28
N LEU A 238 -11.85 -8.69 0.05
CA LEU A 238 -13.06 -8.32 -0.68
C LEU A 238 -12.77 -7.95 -2.15
N ALA A 239 -11.68 -7.23 -2.39
CA ALA A 239 -11.24 -6.91 -3.75
C ALA A 239 -10.84 -8.19 -4.51
N GLN A 240 -10.18 -9.13 -3.86
CA GLN A 240 -9.84 -10.44 -4.45
C GLN A 240 -11.09 -11.25 -4.78
N LEU A 241 -12.05 -11.34 -3.87
CA LEU A 241 -13.35 -12.02 -4.12
C LEU A 241 -14.12 -11.36 -5.27
N ALA A 242 -14.00 -10.04 -5.43
CA ALA A 242 -14.62 -9.30 -6.52
C ALA A 242 -13.82 -9.34 -7.84
N GLN A 243 -12.73 -10.10 -7.96
CA GLN A 243 -11.88 -10.17 -9.16
C GLN A 243 -12.25 -11.27 -10.15
N TYR A 244 -13.09 -12.19 -9.75
CA TYR A 244 -13.54 -13.30 -10.59
C TYR A 244 -15.02 -13.17 -10.96
N ASP A 245 -15.39 -13.78 -12.07
CA ASP A 245 -16.79 -13.93 -12.49
C ASP A 245 -17.44 -15.10 -11.72
N ASP A 246 -18.54 -14.83 -11.04
CA ASP A 246 -19.18 -15.80 -10.13
C ASP A 246 -19.68 -17.07 -10.86
N LEU A 247 -20.04 -16.98 -12.15
CA LEU A 247 -20.53 -18.11 -12.91
C LEU A 247 -19.38 -18.98 -13.44
N THR A 248 -18.39 -18.36 -14.05
CA THR A 248 -17.36 -19.09 -14.81
C THR A 248 -16.04 -19.29 -14.06
N GLY A 249 -15.84 -18.57 -12.95
CA GLY A 249 -14.58 -18.55 -12.21
C GLY A 249 -13.42 -17.86 -12.95
N LEU A 250 -13.65 -17.33 -14.14
CA LEU A 250 -12.65 -16.59 -14.91
C LEU A 250 -12.39 -15.20 -14.33
N ALA A 251 -11.30 -14.57 -14.73
CA ALA A 251 -11.06 -13.16 -14.41
C ALA A 251 -12.23 -12.29 -14.86
N ASN A 252 -12.68 -11.37 -14.00
CA ASN A 252 -13.64 -10.36 -14.40
C ASN A 252 -12.94 -9.11 -14.96
N ARG A 253 -13.69 -8.04 -15.27
CA ARG A 253 -13.14 -6.77 -15.80
C ARG A 253 -12.08 -6.15 -14.89
N LEU A 254 -12.19 -6.31 -13.57
CA LEU A 254 -11.24 -5.73 -12.61
C LEU A 254 -9.89 -6.44 -12.68
N LEU A 255 -9.90 -7.78 -12.60
CA LEU A 255 -8.69 -8.59 -12.70
C LEU A 255 -8.05 -8.51 -14.10
N LEU A 256 -8.87 -8.43 -15.15
CA LEU A 256 -8.39 -8.22 -16.52
C LEU A 256 -7.55 -6.93 -16.62
N ARG A 257 -8.01 -5.82 -16.00
CA ARG A 257 -7.26 -4.55 -16.00
C ARG A 257 -5.91 -4.66 -15.31
N GLU A 258 -5.85 -5.33 -14.17
CA GLU A 258 -4.62 -5.56 -13.41
C GLU A 258 -3.63 -6.42 -14.21
N ARG A 259 -4.12 -7.52 -14.78
CA ARG A 259 -3.32 -8.43 -15.62
C ARG A 259 -2.80 -7.74 -16.87
N TYR A 260 -3.61 -6.90 -17.51
CA TYR A 260 -3.20 -6.11 -18.66
C TYR A 260 -2.04 -5.18 -18.33
N GLN A 261 -2.11 -4.43 -17.23
CA GLN A 261 -1.05 -3.51 -16.80
C GLN A 261 0.27 -4.26 -16.53
N THR A 262 0.18 -5.40 -15.86
CA THR A 262 1.35 -6.25 -15.55
C THR A 262 1.97 -6.81 -16.83
N SER A 263 1.15 -7.39 -17.72
CA SER A 263 1.60 -7.98 -18.97
C SER A 263 2.17 -6.94 -19.93
N MET A 264 1.54 -5.76 -20.04
CA MET A 264 2.04 -4.66 -20.86
C MET A 264 3.41 -4.15 -20.35
N GLY A 265 3.57 -4.01 -19.02
CA GLY A 265 4.86 -3.63 -18.43
C GLY A 265 5.97 -4.64 -18.73
N ALA A 266 5.66 -5.95 -18.72
CA ALA A 266 6.60 -6.99 -19.09
C ALA A 266 6.93 -6.96 -20.59
N CYS A 267 5.94 -6.84 -21.46
CA CYS A 267 6.14 -6.76 -22.91
C CYS A 267 7.02 -5.57 -23.31
N LEU A 268 6.82 -4.40 -22.69
CA LEU A 268 7.65 -3.22 -22.96
C LEU A 268 9.11 -3.43 -22.53
N ARG A 269 9.36 -4.14 -21.42
CA ARG A 269 10.72 -4.42 -20.92
C ARG A 269 11.49 -5.38 -21.82
N PHE A 270 10.80 -6.34 -22.44
CA PHE A 270 11.39 -7.39 -23.26
C PHE A 270 11.19 -7.19 -24.76
N GLU A 271 10.71 -6.02 -25.19
CA GLU A 271 10.39 -5.70 -26.60
C GLU A 271 9.44 -6.71 -27.27
N GLN A 272 8.54 -7.26 -26.49
CA GLN A 272 7.54 -8.22 -26.92
C GLN A 272 6.19 -7.56 -27.19
N THR A 273 5.32 -8.28 -27.87
CA THR A 273 3.98 -7.82 -28.25
C THR A 273 2.92 -8.46 -27.35
N LEU A 274 1.84 -7.71 -27.07
CA LEU A 274 0.65 -8.19 -26.40
C LEU A 274 -0.50 -8.27 -27.38
N ALA A 275 -1.21 -9.41 -27.44
CA ALA A 275 -2.47 -9.55 -28.17
C ALA A 275 -3.65 -9.59 -27.20
N LEU A 276 -4.73 -8.90 -27.57
CA LEU A 276 -6.04 -8.97 -26.93
C LEU A 276 -7.02 -9.56 -27.92
N TYR A 277 -7.70 -10.61 -27.49
CA TYR A 277 -8.78 -11.26 -28.25
C TYR A 277 -10.10 -10.93 -27.59
N PHE A 278 -11.06 -10.41 -28.35
CA PHE A 278 -12.44 -10.27 -27.96
C PHE A 278 -13.25 -11.38 -28.62
N LEU A 279 -13.84 -12.26 -27.81
CA LEU A 279 -14.58 -13.42 -28.26
C LEU A 279 -16.05 -13.26 -27.88
N ASP A 280 -16.94 -13.66 -28.80
CA ASP A 280 -18.38 -13.65 -28.55
C ASP A 280 -19.02 -14.92 -29.18
N LEU A 281 -19.92 -15.55 -28.44
CA LEU A 281 -20.54 -16.81 -28.84
C LEU A 281 -21.71 -16.56 -29.83
N ASP A 282 -21.49 -16.94 -31.06
CA ASP A 282 -22.52 -16.79 -32.10
C ASP A 282 -23.73 -17.66 -31.82
N GLY A 283 -24.90 -17.05 -31.64
CA GLY A 283 -26.14 -17.77 -31.42
C GLY A 283 -26.44 -18.14 -29.96
N PHE A 284 -25.68 -17.68 -28.99
CA PHE A 284 -25.88 -17.94 -27.57
C PHE A 284 -27.31 -17.57 -27.10
N LYS A 285 -27.83 -16.43 -27.56
CA LYS A 285 -29.21 -16.03 -27.25
C LYS A 285 -30.25 -17.07 -27.68
N ALA A 286 -30.07 -17.66 -28.86
CA ALA A 286 -31.01 -18.69 -29.33
C ALA A 286 -30.97 -19.94 -28.43
N ILE A 287 -29.82 -20.29 -27.87
CA ILE A 287 -29.72 -21.39 -26.90
C ILE A 287 -30.49 -21.06 -25.63
N ASN A 288 -30.35 -19.84 -25.10
CA ASN A 288 -31.12 -19.40 -23.93
C ASN A 288 -32.64 -19.42 -24.21
N ASP A 289 -33.04 -18.92 -25.38
CA ASP A 289 -34.44 -18.86 -25.75
C ASP A 289 -35.06 -20.27 -25.94
N GLN A 290 -34.25 -21.24 -26.39
CA GLN A 290 -34.71 -22.62 -26.66
C GLN A 290 -34.62 -23.55 -25.43
N HIS A 291 -33.53 -23.40 -24.62
CA HIS A 291 -33.20 -24.36 -23.54
C HIS A 291 -33.21 -23.75 -22.15
N GLY A 292 -33.49 -22.44 -22.04
CA GLY A 292 -33.53 -21.70 -20.80
C GLY A 292 -32.13 -21.22 -20.30
N HIS A 293 -32.15 -20.26 -19.39
CA HIS A 293 -30.92 -19.64 -18.87
C HIS A 293 -29.97 -20.62 -18.17
N SER A 294 -30.51 -21.62 -17.46
CA SER A 294 -29.66 -22.62 -16.77
C SER A 294 -28.84 -23.46 -17.75
N ALA A 295 -29.34 -23.70 -18.97
CA ALA A 295 -28.60 -24.40 -20.00
C ALA A 295 -27.52 -23.48 -20.63
N GLY A 296 -27.85 -22.18 -20.79
CA GLY A 296 -26.88 -21.16 -21.20
C GLY A 296 -25.74 -20.97 -20.18
N ASP A 297 -26.06 -20.94 -18.89
CA ASP A 297 -25.06 -20.83 -17.81
C ASP A 297 -24.11 -22.03 -17.83
N ALA A 298 -24.63 -23.26 -17.92
CA ALA A 298 -23.79 -24.45 -18.05
C ALA A 298 -22.94 -24.48 -19.33
N LEU A 299 -23.43 -23.88 -20.43
CA LEU A 299 -22.65 -23.70 -21.66
C LEU A 299 -21.51 -22.71 -21.41
N LEU A 300 -21.74 -21.59 -20.76
CA LEU A 300 -20.72 -20.59 -20.45
C LEU A 300 -19.60 -21.17 -19.55
N GLU A 301 -19.95 -21.99 -18.55
CA GLU A 301 -18.97 -22.71 -17.73
C GLU A 301 -18.09 -23.66 -18.58
N GLN A 302 -18.70 -24.43 -19.49
CA GLN A 302 -17.93 -25.32 -20.38
C GLN A 302 -17.05 -24.54 -21.38
N VAL A 303 -17.55 -23.40 -21.89
CA VAL A 303 -16.76 -22.50 -22.76
C VAL A 303 -15.54 -21.98 -21.98
N ALA A 304 -15.73 -21.53 -20.74
CA ALA A 304 -14.65 -21.07 -19.87
C ALA A 304 -13.57 -22.14 -19.70
N HIS A 305 -13.96 -23.36 -19.33
CA HIS A 305 -13.02 -24.49 -19.20
C HIS A 305 -12.27 -24.82 -20.50
N ARG A 306 -12.95 -24.74 -21.65
CA ARG A 306 -12.27 -24.96 -22.94
C ARG A 306 -11.29 -23.85 -23.26
N LEU A 307 -11.61 -22.58 -22.95
CA LEU A 307 -10.70 -21.46 -23.13
C LEU A 307 -9.45 -21.61 -22.29
N GLU A 308 -9.59 -21.93 -20.99
CA GLU A 308 -8.46 -22.17 -20.08
C GLU A 308 -7.56 -23.31 -20.55
N ALA A 309 -8.13 -24.39 -21.09
CA ALA A 309 -7.37 -25.51 -21.63
C ALA A 309 -6.58 -25.21 -22.91
N ILE A 310 -6.92 -24.13 -23.62
CA ILE A 310 -6.28 -23.72 -24.89
C ILE A 310 -5.09 -22.79 -24.64
N VAL A 311 -5.17 -21.92 -23.62
CA VAL A 311 -4.19 -20.86 -23.34
C VAL A 311 -3.04 -21.38 -22.48
N ARG A 312 -1.93 -20.62 -22.43
CA ARG A 312 -0.78 -20.90 -21.58
C ARG A 312 -1.02 -20.35 -20.18
N THR A 313 -0.26 -20.81 -19.21
CA THR A 313 -0.33 -20.35 -17.78
C THR A 313 -0.12 -18.84 -17.64
N ASN A 314 0.64 -18.22 -18.53
CA ASN A 314 0.92 -16.78 -18.51
C ASN A 314 -0.12 -15.94 -19.25
N ASP A 315 -1.04 -16.58 -20.01
CA ASP A 315 -2.13 -15.89 -20.65
C ASP A 315 -3.28 -15.68 -19.65
N THR A 316 -4.12 -14.70 -19.90
CA THR A 316 -5.27 -14.41 -19.03
C THR A 316 -6.55 -14.60 -19.81
N VAL A 317 -7.49 -15.41 -19.28
CA VAL A 317 -8.87 -15.50 -19.76
C VAL A 317 -9.78 -14.74 -18.83
N ALA A 318 -10.64 -13.90 -19.38
CA ALA A 318 -11.61 -13.11 -18.61
C ALA A 318 -13.00 -13.18 -19.25
N ARG A 319 -14.03 -12.97 -18.43
CA ARG A 319 -15.42 -12.75 -18.88
C ARG A 319 -15.87 -11.35 -18.50
N LEU A 320 -16.39 -10.58 -19.45
CA LEU A 320 -16.87 -9.23 -19.20
C LEU A 320 -18.36 -9.20 -18.81
N GLY A 321 -19.12 -10.18 -19.23
CA GLY A 321 -20.55 -10.37 -18.99
C GLY A 321 -21.23 -11.05 -20.17
N GLY A 322 -22.42 -11.60 -19.97
CA GLY A 322 -23.13 -12.29 -21.04
C GLY A 322 -22.30 -13.41 -21.69
N ASP A 323 -22.15 -13.38 -22.98
CA ASP A 323 -21.38 -14.29 -23.83
C ASP A 323 -20.03 -13.73 -24.32
N GLU A 324 -19.56 -12.62 -23.67
CA GLU A 324 -18.32 -11.93 -24.03
C GLU A 324 -17.12 -12.42 -23.20
N PHE A 325 -16.13 -12.94 -23.90
CA PHE A 325 -14.86 -13.39 -23.28
C PHE A 325 -13.68 -12.61 -23.84
N ILE A 326 -12.68 -12.37 -23.01
CA ILE A 326 -11.43 -11.73 -23.39
C ILE A 326 -10.27 -12.68 -23.11
N VAL A 327 -9.31 -12.73 -24.04
CA VAL A 327 -8.03 -13.39 -23.79
C VAL A 327 -6.91 -12.38 -23.99
N LEU A 328 -5.99 -12.33 -23.03
CA LEU A 328 -4.72 -11.60 -23.14
C LEU A 328 -3.60 -12.61 -23.36
N GLN A 329 -2.88 -12.49 -24.45
CA GLN A 329 -1.69 -13.28 -24.76
C GLN A 329 -0.48 -12.35 -24.74
N ALA A 330 0.43 -12.57 -23.81
CA ALA A 330 1.67 -11.80 -23.67
C ALA A 330 2.85 -12.52 -24.30
N GLY A 331 3.88 -11.75 -24.66
CA GLY A 331 5.14 -12.33 -25.11
C GLY A 331 5.12 -12.86 -26.55
N LEU A 332 4.34 -12.25 -27.44
CA LEU A 332 4.36 -12.63 -28.84
C LEU A 332 5.59 -12.04 -29.55
N HIS A 333 6.20 -12.85 -30.40
CA HIS A 333 7.26 -12.43 -31.28
C HIS A 333 6.73 -12.09 -32.70
N HIS A 334 5.68 -12.78 -33.15
CA HIS A 334 5.07 -12.60 -34.47
C HIS A 334 3.54 -12.59 -34.41
N ASN A 335 2.88 -11.80 -35.25
CA ASN A 335 1.43 -11.74 -35.34
C ASN A 335 0.78 -13.06 -35.73
N ASP A 336 1.53 -13.95 -36.43
CA ASP A 336 1.02 -15.27 -36.81
C ASP A 336 0.71 -16.15 -35.58
N GLU A 337 1.39 -15.95 -34.47
CA GLU A 337 1.06 -16.65 -33.20
C GLU A 337 -0.35 -16.32 -32.74
N ALA A 338 -0.74 -15.04 -32.87
CA ALA A 338 -2.08 -14.59 -32.51
C ALA A 338 -3.14 -15.21 -33.47
N LYS A 339 -2.86 -15.27 -34.76
CA LYS A 339 -3.73 -15.90 -35.75
C LYS A 339 -3.93 -17.40 -35.46
N LEU A 340 -2.85 -18.09 -35.12
CA LEU A 340 -2.90 -19.52 -34.79
C LEU A 340 -3.72 -19.79 -33.54
N LEU A 341 -3.58 -18.95 -32.47
CA LEU A 341 -4.35 -19.08 -31.26
C LEU A 341 -5.85 -18.80 -31.50
N ALA A 342 -6.18 -17.76 -32.26
CA ALA A 342 -7.56 -17.48 -32.67
C ALA A 342 -8.19 -18.64 -33.43
N GLY A 343 -7.46 -19.25 -34.37
CA GLY A 343 -7.91 -20.44 -35.10
C GLY A 343 -8.16 -21.65 -34.15
N ARG A 344 -7.38 -21.77 -33.09
CA ARG A 344 -7.62 -22.80 -32.06
C ARG A 344 -8.88 -22.49 -31.25
N PHE A 345 -9.14 -21.24 -30.88
CA PHE A 345 -10.39 -20.85 -30.22
C PHE A 345 -11.59 -21.22 -31.07
N ILE A 346 -11.63 -20.79 -32.34
CA ILE A 346 -12.77 -21.07 -33.22
C ILE A 346 -13.02 -22.58 -33.32
N ARG A 347 -11.99 -23.37 -33.59
CA ARG A 347 -12.15 -24.82 -33.77
C ARG A 347 -12.63 -25.51 -32.50
N ARG A 348 -12.01 -25.22 -31.35
CA ARG A 348 -12.29 -25.91 -30.08
C ARG A 348 -13.61 -25.48 -29.44
N LEU A 349 -13.96 -24.19 -29.56
CA LEU A 349 -15.22 -23.69 -29.03
C LEU A 349 -16.42 -24.05 -29.91
N SER A 350 -16.20 -24.36 -31.20
CA SER A 350 -17.27 -24.85 -32.09
C SER A 350 -17.50 -26.36 -32.00
N GLU A 351 -16.72 -27.10 -31.20
CA GLU A 351 -17.00 -28.51 -30.92
C GLU A 351 -18.31 -28.65 -30.12
N PRO A 352 -19.12 -29.69 -30.35
CA PRO A 352 -20.39 -29.89 -29.63
C PRO A 352 -20.22 -29.89 -28.11
N TYR A 353 -21.21 -29.35 -27.41
CA TYR A 353 -21.34 -29.33 -25.96
C TYR A 353 -22.47 -30.28 -25.55
N VAL A 354 -22.23 -31.09 -24.54
CA VAL A 354 -23.28 -31.98 -23.97
C VAL A 354 -23.70 -31.45 -22.61
N ILE A 355 -24.88 -30.91 -22.51
CA ILE A 355 -25.45 -30.30 -21.30
C ILE A 355 -26.75 -31.00 -20.97
N ASN A 356 -26.85 -31.65 -19.82
CA ASN A 356 -28.01 -32.39 -19.37
C ASN A 356 -28.52 -33.44 -20.42
N GLY A 357 -27.61 -34.07 -21.16
CA GLY A 357 -27.95 -35.04 -22.20
C GLY A 357 -28.37 -34.44 -23.54
N ILE A 358 -28.42 -33.10 -23.64
CA ILE A 358 -28.73 -32.38 -24.89
C ILE A 358 -27.42 -31.94 -25.56
N THR A 359 -27.27 -32.24 -26.83
CA THR A 359 -26.13 -31.76 -27.61
C THR A 359 -26.44 -30.38 -28.18
N MET A 360 -25.59 -29.42 -27.83
CA MET A 360 -25.68 -28.03 -28.30
C MET A 360 -24.43 -27.69 -29.12
N GLN A 361 -24.59 -26.79 -30.09
CA GLN A 361 -23.47 -26.32 -30.90
C GLN A 361 -23.56 -24.80 -31.04
N VAL A 362 -22.43 -24.15 -30.79
CA VAL A 362 -22.22 -22.70 -31.00
C VAL A 362 -21.01 -22.50 -31.86
N SER A 363 -20.90 -21.37 -32.53
CA SER A 363 -19.65 -20.90 -33.10
C SER A 363 -19.13 -19.70 -32.28
N VAL A 364 -17.91 -19.26 -32.55
CA VAL A 364 -17.33 -18.09 -31.89
C VAL A 364 -16.74 -17.16 -32.95
N SER A 365 -17.06 -15.88 -32.84
CA SER A 365 -16.41 -14.82 -33.60
C SER A 365 -15.34 -14.15 -32.74
N VAL A 366 -14.22 -13.76 -33.33
CA VAL A 366 -13.05 -13.25 -32.62
C VAL A 366 -12.53 -11.97 -33.26
N GLY A 367 -12.43 -10.90 -32.48
CA GLY A 367 -11.70 -9.69 -32.84
C GLY A 367 -10.34 -9.67 -32.15
N ILE A 368 -9.28 -9.28 -32.88
CA ILE A 368 -7.91 -9.30 -32.38
C ILE A 368 -7.32 -7.91 -32.47
N ALA A 369 -6.84 -7.38 -31.33
CA ALA A 369 -6.04 -6.17 -31.27
C ALA A 369 -4.61 -6.49 -30.82
N ILE A 370 -3.61 -5.85 -31.46
CA ILE A 370 -2.19 -6.04 -31.16
C ILE A 370 -1.61 -4.74 -30.63
N ALA A 371 -0.97 -4.80 -29.46
CA ALA A 371 -0.21 -3.69 -28.90
C ALA A 371 1.29 -3.87 -29.21
N ARG A 372 1.88 -2.90 -29.91
CA ARG A 372 3.31 -2.79 -30.16
C ARG A 372 3.85 -1.49 -29.56
N GLY A 373 4.90 -1.55 -28.75
CA GLY A 373 5.54 -0.35 -28.22
C GLY A 373 4.71 0.40 -27.19
N ARG A 374 4.87 1.72 -27.08
CA ARG A 374 4.34 2.55 -26.00
C ARG A 374 2.81 2.56 -25.94
N SER A 375 2.33 2.03 -24.81
CA SER A 375 1.10 2.32 -24.09
C SER A 375 -0.16 2.63 -24.92
N GLN A 376 -0.79 1.60 -25.44
CA GLN A 376 -2.24 1.66 -25.62
C GLN A 376 -2.90 1.38 -24.27
N SER A 377 -4.01 2.04 -23.96
CA SER A 377 -4.80 1.70 -22.77
C SER A 377 -5.60 0.41 -23.01
N LEU A 378 -6.00 -0.29 -21.94
CA LEU A 378 -6.88 -1.45 -22.07
C LEU A 378 -8.17 -1.09 -22.80
N GLU A 379 -8.72 0.09 -22.54
CA GLU A 379 -9.96 0.58 -23.15
C GLU A 379 -9.80 0.75 -24.68
N GLN A 380 -8.66 1.24 -25.15
CA GLN A 380 -8.36 1.33 -26.58
C GLN A 380 -8.21 -0.04 -27.22
N MET A 381 -7.52 -0.98 -26.53
CA MET A 381 -7.38 -2.35 -27.03
C MET A 381 -8.71 -3.06 -27.11
N LEU A 382 -9.57 -2.92 -26.11
CA LEU A 382 -10.92 -3.47 -26.11
C LEU A 382 -11.75 -2.88 -27.27
N SER A 383 -11.72 -1.56 -27.46
CA SER A 383 -12.46 -0.90 -28.53
C SER A 383 -11.98 -1.35 -29.93
N ASN A 384 -10.67 -1.51 -30.10
CA ASN A 384 -10.10 -1.97 -31.36
C ASN A 384 -10.48 -3.44 -31.67
N ALA A 385 -10.41 -4.29 -30.63
CA ALA A 385 -10.78 -5.69 -30.79
C ALA A 385 -12.29 -5.86 -31.02
N ASP A 386 -13.14 -5.05 -30.36
CA ASP A 386 -14.59 -5.05 -30.55
C ASP A 386 -14.97 -4.64 -31.98
N ALA A 387 -14.33 -3.61 -32.53
CA ALA A 387 -14.54 -3.22 -33.93
C ALA A 387 -14.19 -4.38 -34.90
N ALA A 388 -13.09 -5.08 -34.68
CA ALA A 388 -12.71 -6.24 -35.47
C ALA A 388 -13.69 -7.43 -35.30
N LEU A 389 -14.20 -7.62 -34.06
CA LEU A 389 -15.23 -8.62 -33.78
C LEU A 389 -16.54 -8.31 -34.52
N TYR A 390 -16.96 -7.04 -34.53
CA TYR A 390 -18.12 -6.62 -35.30
C TYR A 390 -17.99 -6.94 -36.77
N GLU A 391 -16.83 -6.66 -37.37
CA GLU A 391 -16.54 -7.02 -38.78
C GLU A 391 -16.52 -8.54 -38.98
N ALA A 392 -15.98 -9.32 -38.04
CA ALA A 392 -16.00 -10.79 -38.11
C ALA A 392 -17.43 -11.33 -38.13
N LYS A 393 -18.33 -10.78 -37.31
CA LYS A 393 -19.76 -11.14 -37.30
C LYS A 393 -20.46 -10.74 -38.61
N ALA A 394 -20.18 -9.53 -39.13
CA ALA A 394 -20.76 -9.05 -40.39
C ALA A 394 -20.33 -9.88 -41.59
N ASN A 395 -19.10 -10.40 -41.61
CA ASN A 395 -18.54 -11.22 -42.65
C ASN A 395 -18.92 -12.70 -42.60
N GLY A 396 -19.90 -13.10 -41.77
CA GLY A 396 -20.47 -14.46 -41.78
C GLY A 396 -20.12 -15.30 -40.58
N LYS A 397 -19.69 -14.68 -39.44
CA LYS A 397 -19.43 -15.30 -38.14
C LYS A 397 -18.37 -16.43 -38.19
N GLY A 398 -18.08 -17.06 -37.03
CA GLY A 398 -17.18 -18.20 -36.92
C GLY A 398 -15.77 -17.96 -37.43
N ARG A 399 -15.27 -16.72 -37.29
CA ARG A 399 -13.97 -16.29 -37.83
C ARG A 399 -13.26 -15.31 -36.92
N ALA A 400 -11.97 -15.13 -37.16
CA ALA A 400 -11.14 -14.14 -36.50
C ALA A 400 -10.69 -13.04 -37.47
N LEU A 401 -10.79 -11.77 -37.05
CA LEU A 401 -10.26 -10.63 -37.76
C LEU A 401 -9.35 -9.80 -36.89
N PHE A 402 -8.34 -9.21 -37.48
CA PHE A 402 -7.45 -8.26 -36.79
C PHE A 402 -8.00 -6.84 -36.93
N SER A 403 -7.92 -6.08 -35.87
CA SER A 403 -8.09 -4.63 -35.93
C SER A 403 -6.96 -4.02 -36.76
N PRO A 404 -7.22 -3.04 -37.65
CA PRO A 404 -6.18 -2.28 -38.32
C PRO A 404 -5.24 -1.68 -37.28
N ILE A 405 -3.93 -1.86 -37.43
CA ILE A 405 -2.94 -1.28 -36.53
C ILE A 405 -2.95 0.24 -36.77
N ALA A 406 -3.02 1.04 -35.71
CA ALA A 406 -3.08 2.51 -35.78
C ALA A 406 -1.92 3.15 -36.58
N ASP A 407 -0.82 2.45 -36.78
CA ASP A 407 0.32 2.89 -37.61
C ASP A 407 0.06 2.76 -39.14
N ASP A 408 -0.79 1.82 -39.55
CA ASP A 408 -1.13 1.67 -41.00
C ASP A 408 -2.08 2.77 -41.49
N LEU A 409 -2.89 3.36 -40.60
CA LEU A 409 -3.76 4.49 -40.93
C LEU A 409 -3.00 5.80 -41.20
N LYS A 410 -1.79 5.97 -40.64
CA LYS A 410 -0.93 7.11 -40.99
C LYS A 410 -0.25 6.95 -42.34
N ALA A 411 0.06 5.73 -42.76
CA ALA A 411 0.65 5.45 -44.05
C ALA A 411 -0.35 5.60 -45.22
N GLN A 412 -1.64 5.31 -44.97
CA GLN A 412 -2.70 5.47 -45.98
C GLN A 412 -3.18 6.91 -46.18
N ASN A 413 -3.03 7.79 -45.19
CA ASN A 413 -3.40 9.21 -45.26
C ASN A 413 -2.28 10.12 -45.78
N THR A 414 -1.10 9.58 -46.13
CA THR A 414 0.06 10.29 -46.70
C THR A 414 0.39 9.83 -48.11
N ALA A 415 -0.41 8.96 -48.73
CA ALA A 415 -0.38 8.59 -50.11
C ALA A 415 -1.57 9.18 -50.88
#